data_4d35fe75a3a00875c2a51d5cbfafda23
#
_entry.id   4d35fe75a3a00875c2a51d5cbfafda23
#
_cell.length_a   1.000
_cell.length_b   1.000
_cell.length_c   1.000
_cell.angle_alpha   90.00
_cell.angle_beta   90.00
_cell.angle_gamma   90.00
#
_symmetry.space_group_name_H-M   'P 1'
#
loop_
_entity.id
_entity.type
_entity.pdbx_description
1 polymer ?
#
loop_
_entity_poly.entity_id
_entity_poly.type
_entity_poly.pdbx_seq_one_letter_code
_entity_poly.pdbx_strand_id
1 'polypeptide(L)'
;MPYRLLHGLEILILTSRETRRWIIPKGWPIRGKTLPQSAAREAYEEAGVIGKVSEHSIGDYHYYKRKKNGSTQLCNVSVFPLQVSEQKRNWPEKKQRLTRWVTCEEAAQLVLEVELQDLIRNFESGFKLQD
;
A
#
# COMPACT_ATOMS: atom_id res chain seq x y z
N MET A 1 -0.74 -0.60 3.72
CA MET A 1 0.60 -0.05 3.37
C MET A 1 1.67 -0.85 4.11
N PRO A 2 2.36 -1.74 3.42
CA PRO A 2 3.38 -2.57 4.06
C PRO A 2 4.62 -1.76 4.41
N TYR A 3 5.16 -2.01 5.58
CA TYR A 3 6.42 -1.39 6.02
C TYR A 3 7.29 -2.38 6.78
N ARG A 4 8.57 -2.08 6.84
CA ARG A 4 9.54 -2.87 7.61
C ARG A 4 10.63 -1.95 8.17
N LEU A 5 11.31 -2.45 9.19
CA LEU A 5 12.47 -1.79 9.81
C LEU A 5 13.67 -2.70 9.61
N LEU A 6 14.47 -2.43 8.60
CA LEU A 6 15.68 -3.21 8.31
C LEU A 6 16.93 -2.34 8.50
N HIS A 7 17.09 -1.33 7.68
CA HIS A 7 18.15 -0.31 7.80
C HIS A 7 17.52 1.07 7.94
N GLY A 8 16.40 1.13 8.68
CA GLY A 8 15.52 2.27 8.79
C GLY A 8 14.14 1.88 8.31
N LEU A 9 13.21 2.82 8.34
CA LEU A 9 11.84 2.59 7.91
C LEU A 9 11.75 2.52 6.39
N GLU A 10 11.24 1.42 5.88
CA GLU A 10 11.02 1.22 4.45
C GLU A 10 9.56 0.88 4.18
N ILE A 11 9.05 1.37 3.06
CA ILE A 11 7.69 1.12 2.57
C ILE A 11 7.80 0.26 1.31
N LEU A 12 6.88 -0.70 1.18
CA LEU A 12 6.78 -1.48 -0.06
C LEU A 12 5.81 -0.78 -1.00
N ILE A 13 6.30 -0.47 -2.20
CA ILE A 13 5.48 0.00 -3.30
C ILE A 13 5.53 -1.00 -4.44
N LEU A 14 4.53 -0.94 -5.32
CA LEU A 14 4.45 -1.83 -6.46
C LEU A 14 3.82 -1.13 -7.65
N THR A 15 3.96 -1.73 -8.83
CA THR A 15 3.40 -1.13 -10.05
C THR A 15 1.96 -1.57 -10.26
N SER A 16 1.12 -0.65 -10.69
CA SER A 16 -0.23 -0.97 -11.15
C SER A 16 -0.14 -1.80 -12.44
N ARG A 17 -1.10 -2.72 -12.63
CA ARG A 17 -1.02 -3.67 -13.75
C ARG A 17 -1.18 -3.01 -15.12
N GLU A 18 -2.03 -2.01 -15.22
CA GLU A 18 -2.33 -1.38 -16.52
C GLU A 18 -1.44 -0.18 -16.80
N THR A 19 -1.33 0.74 -15.85
CA THR A 19 -0.61 2.01 -16.06
C THR A 19 0.87 1.93 -15.67
N ARG A 20 1.27 0.87 -14.97
CA ARG A 20 2.65 0.66 -14.51
C ARG A 20 3.21 1.80 -13.66
N ARG A 21 2.34 2.54 -12.99
CA ARG A 21 2.76 3.57 -12.05
C ARG A 21 2.92 2.99 -10.64
N TRP A 22 3.72 3.65 -9.82
CA TRP A 22 3.95 3.20 -8.45
C TRP A 22 2.75 3.50 -7.56
N ILE A 23 2.30 2.48 -6.83
CA ILE A 23 1.15 2.53 -5.91
C ILE A 23 1.48 1.72 -4.66
N ILE A 24 0.62 1.82 -3.64
CA ILE A 24 0.62 0.88 -2.53
C ILE A 24 -0.41 -0.22 -2.81
N PRO A 25 -0.28 -1.42 -2.18
CA PRO A 25 -1.29 -2.47 -2.32
C PRO A 25 -2.65 -1.96 -1.87
N LYS A 26 -3.67 -2.24 -2.66
CA LYS A 26 -5.05 -1.85 -2.37
C LYS A 26 -6.03 -2.69 -3.17
N GLY A 27 -7.26 -2.74 -2.70
CA GLY A 27 -8.35 -3.40 -3.41
C GLY A 27 -9.68 -3.06 -2.78
N TRP A 28 -10.75 -3.59 -3.35
CA TRP A 28 -12.08 -3.42 -2.83
C TRP A 28 -12.23 -4.15 -1.50
N PRO A 29 -13.08 -3.64 -0.58
CA PRO A 29 -13.39 -4.37 0.64
C PRO A 29 -13.87 -5.79 0.33
N ILE A 30 -13.37 -6.75 1.09
CA ILE A 30 -13.68 -8.16 0.89
C ILE A 30 -14.85 -8.53 1.81
N ARG A 31 -15.88 -9.16 1.23
CA ARG A 31 -17.06 -9.59 1.99
C ARG A 31 -16.65 -10.52 3.12
N GLY A 32 -17.17 -10.24 4.33
CA GLY A 32 -16.87 -11.03 5.52
C GLY A 32 -15.57 -10.66 6.21
N LYS A 33 -14.85 -9.65 5.72
CA LYS A 33 -13.61 -9.15 6.32
C LYS A 33 -13.75 -7.70 6.75
N THR A 34 -13.02 -7.31 7.79
CA THR A 34 -12.89 -5.88 8.16
C THR A 34 -12.02 -5.18 7.11
N LEU A 35 -12.01 -3.85 7.12
CA LEU A 35 -11.15 -3.09 6.23
C LEU A 35 -9.66 -3.39 6.45
N PRO A 36 -9.12 -3.46 7.68
CA PRO A 36 -7.73 -3.88 7.89
C PRO A 36 -7.46 -5.30 7.37
N GLN A 37 -8.38 -6.24 7.58
CA GLN A 37 -8.22 -7.60 7.07
C GLN A 37 -8.20 -7.63 5.55
N SER A 38 -9.03 -6.83 4.91
CA SER A 38 -9.04 -6.69 3.44
C SER A 38 -7.72 -6.12 2.94
N ALA A 39 -7.19 -5.09 3.61
CA ALA A 39 -5.91 -4.48 3.27
C ALA A 39 -4.77 -5.49 3.39
N ALA A 40 -4.76 -6.30 4.44
CA ALA A 40 -3.75 -7.34 4.63
C ALA A 40 -3.82 -8.40 3.53
N ARG A 41 -5.03 -8.79 3.12
CA ARG A 41 -5.22 -9.78 2.05
C ARG A 41 -4.72 -9.26 0.71
N GLU A 42 -5.02 -8.00 0.39
CA GLU A 42 -4.53 -7.38 -0.84
C GLU A 42 -3.00 -7.28 -0.85
N ALA A 43 -2.40 -6.92 0.28
CA ALA A 43 -0.95 -6.86 0.39
C ALA A 43 -0.32 -8.23 0.15
N TYR A 44 -0.93 -9.30 0.64
CA TYR A 44 -0.45 -10.64 0.36
C TYR A 44 -0.60 -11.01 -1.13
N GLU A 45 -1.77 -10.78 -1.70
CA GLU A 45 -2.03 -11.16 -3.10
C GLU A 45 -1.15 -10.38 -4.08
N GLU A 46 -0.95 -9.09 -3.82
CA GLU A 46 -0.22 -8.21 -4.74
C GLU A 46 1.29 -8.22 -4.51
N ALA A 47 1.75 -8.40 -3.26
CA ALA A 47 3.15 -8.23 -2.90
C ALA A 47 3.76 -9.41 -2.11
N GLY A 48 2.96 -10.40 -1.74
CA GLY A 48 3.46 -11.57 -1.03
C GLY A 48 3.85 -11.34 0.42
N VAL A 49 3.42 -10.23 1.01
CA VAL A 49 3.81 -9.88 2.37
C VAL A 49 2.77 -10.34 3.39
N ILE A 50 3.27 -10.76 4.54
CA ILE A 50 2.47 -11.18 5.70
C ILE A 50 2.99 -10.43 6.91
N GLY A 51 2.08 -10.02 7.79
CA GLY A 51 2.48 -9.31 9.00
C GLY A 51 1.28 -8.90 9.83
N LYS A 52 1.51 -7.94 10.70
CA LYS A 52 0.50 -7.41 11.59
C LYS A 52 -0.07 -6.11 11.02
N VAL A 53 -1.35 -6.14 10.66
CA VAL A 53 -2.02 -4.94 10.15
C VAL A 53 -2.59 -4.13 11.32
N SER A 54 -2.45 -2.81 11.24
CA SER A 54 -3.05 -1.89 12.20
C SER A 54 -4.57 -1.91 12.05
N GLU A 55 -5.30 -1.89 13.16
CA GLU A 55 -6.74 -1.78 13.16
C GLU A 55 -7.22 -0.35 12.85
N HIS A 56 -6.33 0.62 12.96
CA HIS A 56 -6.63 2.03 12.73
C HIS A 56 -5.95 2.51 11.47
N SER A 57 -6.70 3.21 10.61
CA SER A 57 -6.12 3.81 9.43
C SER A 57 -5.28 5.03 9.80
N ILE A 58 -4.31 5.36 8.96
CA ILE A 58 -3.55 6.61 9.07
C ILE A 58 -4.18 7.74 8.25
N GLY A 59 -5.26 7.45 7.56
CA GLY A 59 -6.01 8.39 6.74
C GLY A 59 -6.42 7.79 5.41
N ASP A 60 -7.02 8.61 4.59
CA ASP A 60 -7.57 8.20 3.30
C ASP A 60 -6.92 8.99 2.17
N TYR A 61 -6.86 8.39 1.00
CA TYR A 61 -6.55 9.12 -0.23
C TYR A 61 -7.52 8.70 -1.32
N HIS A 62 -7.58 9.49 -2.38
CA HIS A 62 -8.49 9.26 -3.49
C HIS A 62 -7.70 9.09 -4.78
N TYR A 63 -8.22 8.26 -5.67
CA TYR A 63 -7.70 8.13 -7.02
C TYR A 63 -8.83 7.85 -7.98
N TYR A 64 -8.60 8.11 -9.27
CA TYR A 64 -9.57 7.83 -10.31
C TYR A 64 -9.24 6.51 -10.98
N LYS A 65 -10.16 5.55 -10.90
CA LYS A 65 -10.02 4.26 -11.57
C LYS A 65 -10.67 4.34 -12.95
N ARG A 66 -9.92 3.98 -13.98
CA ARG A 66 -10.46 3.89 -15.33
C ARG A 66 -11.22 2.57 -15.48
N LYS A 67 -12.48 2.65 -15.91
CA LYS A 67 -13.30 1.48 -16.17
C LYS A 67 -13.12 1.03 -17.62
N LYS A 68 -13.52 -0.23 -17.90
CA LYS A 68 -13.44 -0.82 -19.25
C LYS A 68 -14.22 -0.02 -20.28
N ASN A 69 -15.32 0.64 -19.90
CA ASN A 69 -16.14 1.44 -20.80
C ASN A 69 -15.56 2.84 -21.07
N GLY A 70 -14.37 3.14 -20.56
CA GLY A 70 -13.71 4.43 -20.75
C GLY A 70 -14.09 5.49 -19.70
N SER A 71 -15.11 5.25 -18.87
CA SER A 71 -15.46 6.17 -17.80
C SER A 71 -14.48 6.04 -16.62
N THR A 72 -14.46 7.04 -15.75
CA THR A 72 -13.65 7.01 -14.53
C THR A 72 -14.55 6.91 -13.30
N GLN A 73 -14.02 6.31 -12.25
CA GLN A 73 -14.68 6.22 -10.96
C GLN A 73 -13.73 6.74 -9.87
N LEU A 74 -14.23 7.68 -9.06
CA LEU A 74 -13.47 8.14 -7.90
C LEU A 74 -13.51 7.08 -6.81
N CYS A 75 -12.35 6.66 -6.38
CA CYS A 75 -12.19 5.64 -5.34
C CYS A 75 -11.54 6.23 -4.11
N ASN A 76 -12.07 5.88 -2.94
CA ASN A 76 -11.52 6.25 -1.65
C ASN A 76 -10.76 5.05 -1.07
N VAL A 77 -9.51 5.26 -0.66
CA VAL A 77 -8.69 4.21 -0.06
C VAL A 77 -8.33 4.60 1.37
N SER A 78 -8.76 3.78 2.32
CA SER A 78 -8.32 3.91 3.71
C SER A 78 -7.00 3.15 3.85
N VAL A 79 -5.98 3.81 4.39
CA VAL A 79 -4.62 3.27 4.46
C VAL A 79 -4.36 2.67 5.84
N PHE A 80 -4.10 1.36 5.87
CA PHE A 80 -3.77 0.64 7.10
C PHE A 80 -2.31 0.18 7.05
N PRO A 81 -1.46 0.67 7.95
CA PRO A 81 -0.08 0.17 8.03
C PRO A 81 -0.05 -1.32 8.35
N LEU A 82 0.83 -2.05 7.68
CA LEU A 82 1.05 -3.47 7.93
C LEU A 82 2.53 -3.69 8.19
N GLN A 83 2.85 -4.06 9.42
CA GLN A 83 4.23 -4.39 9.79
C GLN A 83 4.58 -5.77 9.26
N VAL A 84 5.45 -5.82 8.26
CA VAL A 84 5.79 -7.06 7.57
C VAL A 84 6.71 -7.91 8.43
N SER A 85 6.33 -9.16 8.64
CA SER A 85 7.16 -10.16 9.31
C SER A 85 7.79 -11.13 8.30
N GLU A 86 7.17 -11.31 7.13
CA GLU A 86 7.64 -12.25 6.13
C GLU A 86 7.20 -11.80 4.73
N GLN A 87 8.07 -12.00 3.74
CA GLN A 87 7.70 -11.88 2.34
C GLN A 87 7.90 -13.25 1.70
N LYS A 88 6.84 -13.79 1.11
CA LYS A 88 6.89 -15.12 0.49
C LYS A 88 7.70 -15.08 -0.79
N ARG A 89 8.19 -16.25 -1.22
CA ARG A 89 8.86 -16.42 -2.52
C ARG A 89 7.88 -16.31 -3.67
N ASN A 90 6.69 -16.85 -3.49
CA ASN A 90 5.65 -16.89 -4.51
C ASN A 90 4.35 -16.38 -3.92
N TRP A 91 3.61 -15.65 -4.70
CA TRP A 91 2.29 -15.12 -4.33
C TRP A 91 1.45 -14.91 -5.59
N PRO A 92 0.11 -14.71 -5.45
CA PRO A 92 -0.79 -14.72 -6.61
C PRO A 92 -0.41 -13.80 -7.76
N GLU A 93 -0.07 -12.53 -7.50
CA GLU A 93 0.18 -11.57 -8.57
C GLU A 93 1.66 -11.26 -8.80
N LYS A 94 2.55 -12.15 -8.34
CA LYS A 94 4.00 -11.92 -8.40
C LYS A 94 4.51 -11.55 -9.81
N LYS A 95 4.00 -12.22 -10.84
CA LYS A 95 4.45 -12.00 -12.21
C LYS A 95 3.77 -10.81 -12.89
N GLN A 96 2.80 -10.20 -12.23
CA GLN A 96 1.99 -9.11 -12.81
C GLN A 96 2.49 -7.74 -12.40
N ARG A 97 3.34 -7.64 -11.39
CA ARG A 97 3.78 -6.37 -10.80
C ARG A 97 5.25 -6.40 -10.45
N LEU A 98 5.90 -5.26 -10.51
CA LEU A 98 7.21 -5.07 -9.87
C LEU A 98 6.96 -4.60 -8.44
N THR A 99 7.74 -5.11 -7.49
CA THR A 99 7.70 -4.67 -6.10
C THR A 99 9.03 -4.06 -5.72
N ARG A 100 9.01 -3.09 -4.82
CA ARG A 100 10.22 -2.39 -4.41
C ARG A 100 10.09 -1.88 -2.97
N TRP A 101 11.11 -2.14 -2.17
CA TRP A 101 11.24 -1.55 -0.84
C TRP A 101 12.01 -0.25 -0.96
N VAL A 102 11.45 0.85 -0.45
CA VAL A 102 12.03 2.18 -0.56
C VAL A 102 11.86 2.93 0.75
N THR A 103 12.60 4.02 0.93
CA THR A 103 12.38 4.91 2.07
C THR A 103 11.02 5.61 1.91
N CYS A 104 10.51 6.17 3.02
CA CYS A 104 9.27 6.93 2.95
C CYS A 104 9.38 8.11 1.99
N GLU A 105 10.50 8.81 1.99
CA GLU A 105 10.68 9.95 1.08
C GLU A 105 10.71 9.51 -0.39
N GLU A 106 11.39 8.40 -0.69
CA GLU A 106 11.36 7.85 -2.06
C GLU A 106 9.95 7.44 -2.46
N ALA A 107 9.22 6.75 -1.56
CA ALA A 107 7.83 6.34 -1.83
C ALA A 107 6.96 7.57 -2.11
N ALA A 108 7.07 8.61 -1.28
CA ALA A 108 6.30 9.84 -1.46
C ALA A 108 6.60 10.53 -2.79
N GLN A 109 7.84 10.45 -3.27
CA GLN A 109 8.21 11.02 -4.57
C GLN A 109 7.71 10.21 -5.74
N LEU A 110 7.53 8.89 -5.56
CA LEU A 110 7.18 7.99 -6.66
C LEU A 110 5.68 7.82 -6.85
N VAL A 111 4.88 7.93 -5.79
CA VAL A 111 3.41 7.82 -5.91
C VAL A 111 2.83 9.12 -6.44
N LEU A 112 1.70 9.00 -7.16
CA LEU A 112 1.10 10.14 -7.85
C LEU A 112 0.20 11.00 -6.94
N GLU A 113 -0.58 10.35 -6.07
CA GLU A 113 -1.59 11.04 -5.27
C GLU A 113 -0.94 11.87 -4.17
N VAL A 114 -1.23 13.18 -4.15
CA VAL A 114 -0.68 14.11 -3.15
C VAL A 114 -1.12 13.72 -1.73
N GLU A 115 -2.38 13.30 -1.57
CA GLU A 115 -2.88 12.83 -0.28
C GLU A 115 -2.06 11.64 0.23
N LEU A 116 -1.73 10.68 -0.64
CA LEU A 116 -0.92 9.52 -0.27
C LEU A 116 0.51 9.94 0.07
N GLN A 117 1.09 10.86 -0.67
CA GLN A 117 2.41 11.41 -0.36
C GLN A 117 2.44 11.97 1.06
N ASP A 118 1.42 12.75 1.42
CA ASP A 118 1.31 13.36 2.75
C ASP A 118 1.14 12.30 3.84
N LEU A 119 0.32 11.27 3.59
CA LEU A 119 0.13 10.17 4.54
C LEU A 119 1.45 9.43 4.80
N ILE A 120 2.23 9.18 3.76
CA ILE A 120 3.52 8.49 3.89
C ILE A 120 4.51 9.34 4.70
N ARG A 121 4.60 10.64 4.42
CA ARG A 121 5.49 11.55 5.15
C ARG A 121 5.06 11.69 6.61
N ASN A 122 3.77 11.80 6.87
CA ASN A 122 3.25 11.87 8.22
C ASN A 122 3.48 10.57 8.99
N PHE A 123 3.38 9.43 8.32
CA PHE A 123 3.66 8.13 8.92
C PHE A 123 5.11 8.06 9.39
N GLU A 124 6.06 8.50 8.57
CA GLU A 124 7.47 8.55 8.95
C GLU A 124 7.70 9.46 10.16
N SER A 125 7.11 10.65 10.14
CA SER A 125 7.24 11.61 11.25
C SER A 125 6.69 11.04 12.55
N GLY A 126 5.52 10.41 12.52
CA GLY A 126 4.93 9.76 13.69
C GLY A 126 5.79 8.63 14.21
N PHE A 127 6.41 7.88 13.30
CA PHE A 127 7.31 6.77 13.67
C PHE A 127 8.54 7.27 14.41
N LYS A 128 9.14 8.36 13.94
CA LYS A 128 10.32 8.98 14.58
C LYS A 128 10.01 9.54 15.96
N LEU A 129 8.80 10.07 16.18
CA LEU A 129 8.39 10.65 17.46
C LEU A 129 8.17 9.60 18.54
N GLN A 130 8.00 8.33 18.18
CA GLN A 130 7.81 7.24 19.14
C GLN A 130 9.13 6.69 19.69
N ASP A 131 10.23 7.05 19.09
CA ASP A 131 11.57 6.70 19.56
C ASP A 131 12.03 7.66 20.64
#